data_f7ec2ea8b14cb9a5bd43844b1304328a
#
_entry.id   f7ec2ea8b14cb9a5bd43844b1304328a
#
_cell.length_a   1.000
_cell.length_b   1.000
_cell.length_c   1.000
_cell.angle_alpha   90.00
_cell.angle_beta   90.00
_cell.angle_gamma   90.00
#
_symmetry.space_group_name_H-M   'P 1'
#
loop_
_entity.id
_entity.type
_entity.pdbx_description
1 polymer ?
#
loop_
_entity_poly.entity_id
_entity_poly.type
_entity_poly.pdbx_seq_one_letter_code
_entity_poly.pdbx_strand_id
1 'polypeptide(L)'
;MPDSGIPTRQRRWIAIFALIALGGLIGASGIIASTEINRATSSDAFCTSCHTMATVAANPQFQKSRHRTNTVGVLAGCSDCHIPTDNWFIETYTHLVSGIRDVIAEKTGNFSNPAVWNARRIELAKISRDIMRRNHGVTCRKCHEVSAIRAPVGAHAPLAQGQMTCVDCHSVHAQPAAASKQ
;
A
#
# COMPACT_ATOMS: atom_id res chain seq x y z
N MET A 1 31.74 -25.90 -52.70
CA MET A 1 30.95 -26.20 -51.48
C MET A 1 29.65 -25.45 -51.62
N PRO A 2 28.47 -26.10 -51.65
CA PRO A 2 27.23 -25.35 -51.77
C PRO A 2 26.98 -24.63 -50.42
N ASP A 3 26.77 -23.33 -50.57
CA ASP A 3 26.39 -22.45 -49.44
C ASP A 3 25.03 -22.89 -48.93
N SER A 4 24.99 -23.56 -47.77
CA SER A 4 23.77 -24.03 -47.08
C SER A 4 23.09 -22.87 -46.36
N GLY A 5 22.94 -21.76 -47.04
CA GLY A 5 22.33 -20.56 -46.51
C GLY A 5 20.83 -20.80 -46.25
N ILE A 6 20.40 -20.58 -45.01
CA ILE A 6 18.99 -20.59 -44.61
C ILE A 6 18.25 -19.60 -45.52
N PRO A 7 17.12 -20.02 -46.15
CA PRO A 7 16.32 -19.13 -47.03
C PRO A 7 15.94 -17.82 -46.32
N THR A 8 15.98 -16.70 -47.00
CA THR A 8 15.72 -15.36 -46.41
C THR A 8 14.37 -15.26 -45.68
N ARG A 9 13.35 -15.98 -46.16
CA ARG A 9 12.03 -16.10 -45.48
C ARG A 9 12.14 -16.80 -44.16
N GLN A 10 12.89 -17.90 -44.04
CA GLN A 10 13.08 -18.66 -42.81
C GLN A 10 13.88 -17.84 -41.78
N ARG A 11 14.92 -17.10 -42.23
CA ARG A 11 15.68 -16.16 -41.36
C ARG A 11 14.78 -15.09 -40.74
N ARG A 12 13.85 -14.54 -41.52
CA ARG A 12 12.90 -13.54 -41.01
C ARG A 12 11.99 -14.12 -39.92
N TRP A 13 11.45 -15.31 -40.11
CA TRP A 13 10.61 -15.95 -39.10
C TRP A 13 11.39 -16.28 -37.84
N ILE A 14 12.63 -16.80 -37.96
CA ILE A 14 13.50 -17.05 -36.82
C ILE A 14 13.76 -15.77 -36.03
N ALA A 15 14.06 -14.66 -36.74
CA ALA A 15 14.27 -13.36 -36.09
C ALA A 15 13.02 -12.87 -35.35
N ILE A 16 11.82 -12.99 -35.96
CA ILE A 16 10.56 -12.61 -35.34
C ILE A 16 10.31 -13.44 -34.09
N PHE A 17 10.44 -14.76 -34.16
CA PHE A 17 10.26 -15.62 -32.99
C PHE A 17 11.29 -15.34 -31.90
N ALA A 18 12.55 -15.07 -32.26
CA ALA A 18 13.58 -14.70 -31.30
C ALA A 18 13.25 -13.37 -30.58
N LEU A 19 12.76 -12.37 -31.33
CA LEU A 19 12.34 -11.09 -30.74
C LEU A 19 11.11 -11.26 -29.83
N ILE A 20 10.13 -12.06 -30.22
CA ILE A 20 8.96 -12.36 -29.39
C ILE A 20 9.38 -13.09 -28.12
N ALA A 21 10.26 -14.09 -28.24
CA ALA A 21 10.78 -14.86 -27.09
C ALA A 21 11.58 -13.94 -26.16
N LEU A 22 12.45 -13.10 -26.70
CA LEU A 22 13.22 -12.12 -25.92
C LEU A 22 12.31 -11.11 -25.22
N GLY A 23 11.31 -10.56 -25.94
CA GLY A 23 10.32 -9.67 -25.35
C GLY A 23 9.51 -10.32 -24.25
N GLY A 24 9.11 -11.58 -24.45
CA GLY A 24 8.43 -12.39 -23.43
C GLY A 24 9.29 -12.63 -22.20
N LEU A 25 10.57 -12.96 -22.37
CA LEU A 25 11.52 -13.12 -21.26
C LEU A 25 11.73 -11.83 -20.48
N ILE A 26 11.94 -10.71 -21.16
CA ILE A 26 12.09 -9.39 -20.53
C ILE A 26 10.82 -9.03 -19.76
N GLY A 27 9.65 -9.22 -20.38
CA GLY A 27 8.37 -8.93 -19.73
C GLY A 27 8.13 -9.80 -18.48
N ALA A 28 8.34 -11.11 -18.58
CA ALA A 28 8.21 -12.01 -17.45
C ALA A 28 9.20 -11.67 -16.32
N SER A 29 10.47 -11.40 -16.66
CA SER A 29 11.47 -10.98 -15.68
C SER A 29 11.08 -9.66 -15.01
N GLY A 30 10.53 -8.70 -15.76
CA GLY A 30 10.05 -7.43 -15.23
C GLY A 30 8.90 -7.61 -14.24
N ILE A 31 7.93 -8.48 -14.54
CA ILE A 31 6.81 -8.80 -13.64
C ILE A 31 7.33 -9.46 -12.36
N ILE A 32 8.21 -10.46 -12.48
CA ILE A 32 8.79 -11.13 -11.31
C ILE A 32 9.55 -10.13 -10.43
N ALA A 33 10.42 -9.33 -11.03
CA ALA A 33 11.20 -8.34 -10.31
C ALA A 33 10.31 -7.32 -9.59
N SER A 34 9.27 -6.80 -10.26
CA SER A 34 8.35 -5.85 -9.63
C SER A 34 7.54 -6.48 -8.50
N THR A 35 7.13 -7.73 -8.62
CA THR A 35 6.43 -8.46 -7.56
C THR A 35 7.32 -8.63 -6.32
N GLU A 36 8.59 -9.01 -6.50
CA GLU A 36 9.53 -9.13 -5.39
C GLU A 36 9.87 -7.77 -4.75
N ILE A 37 9.97 -6.71 -5.55
CA ILE A 37 10.13 -5.34 -5.02
C ILE A 37 8.90 -4.94 -4.20
N ASN A 38 7.68 -5.12 -4.73
CA ASN A 38 6.45 -4.82 -4.00
C ASN A 38 6.42 -5.58 -2.67
N ARG A 39 6.73 -6.88 -2.69
CA ARG A 39 6.78 -7.73 -1.49
C ARG A 39 7.79 -7.22 -0.46
N ALA A 40 9.01 -6.90 -0.87
CA ALA A 40 10.06 -6.40 0.01
C ALA A 40 9.69 -5.06 0.64
N THR A 41 9.11 -4.15 -0.17
CA THR A 41 8.70 -2.80 0.26
C THR A 41 7.36 -2.77 1.00
N SER A 42 6.63 -3.88 1.08
CA SER A 42 5.40 -4.03 1.86
C SER A 42 5.66 -4.45 3.32
N SER A 43 6.90 -4.77 3.70
CA SER A 43 7.21 -5.23 5.05
C SER A 43 7.15 -4.08 6.08
N ASP A 44 6.71 -4.38 7.30
CA ASP A 44 6.75 -3.43 8.42
C ASP A 44 8.18 -2.89 8.65
N ALA A 45 9.18 -3.75 8.49
CA ALA A 45 10.59 -3.37 8.63
C ALA A 45 11.00 -2.29 7.60
N PHE A 46 10.55 -2.43 6.36
CA PHE A 46 10.77 -1.41 5.33
C PHE A 46 10.04 -0.12 5.65
N CYS A 47 8.75 -0.18 5.97
CA CYS A 47 7.95 1.00 6.30
C CYS A 47 8.52 1.77 7.49
N THR A 48 8.98 1.08 8.53
CA THR A 48 9.55 1.70 9.73
C THR A 48 11.03 2.05 9.63
N SER A 49 11.67 1.85 8.49
CA SER A 49 13.03 2.30 8.23
C SER A 49 13.15 3.84 8.20
N CYS A 50 12.04 4.55 7.91
CA CYS A 50 11.95 5.99 8.06
C CYS A 50 11.55 6.34 9.50
N HIS A 51 12.21 7.34 10.10
CA HIS A 51 12.01 7.68 11.52
C HIS A 51 10.58 8.19 11.82
N THR A 52 9.94 8.92 10.88
CA THR A 52 8.54 9.33 11.02
C THR A 52 7.60 8.15 11.09
N MET A 53 7.79 7.16 10.22
CA MET A 53 6.99 5.94 10.21
C MET A 53 7.25 5.08 11.45
N ALA A 54 8.50 5.02 11.93
CA ALA A 54 8.82 4.36 13.19
C ALA A 54 8.08 5.00 14.38
N THR A 55 7.98 6.33 14.42
CA THR A 55 7.21 7.06 15.43
C THR A 55 5.72 6.75 15.36
N VAL A 56 5.15 6.67 14.17
CA VAL A 56 3.73 6.30 13.97
C VAL A 56 3.49 4.86 14.39
N ALA A 57 4.37 3.94 14.01
CA ALA A 57 4.28 2.52 14.36
C ALA A 57 4.41 2.28 15.87
N ALA A 58 5.24 3.05 16.56
CA ALA A 58 5.42 2.97 18.02
C ALA A 58 4.23 3.52 18.82
N ASN A 59 3.23 4.11 18.17
CA ASN A 59 2.07 4.69 18.85
C ASN A 59 1.34 3.62 19.69
N PRO A 60 1.13 3.84 21.01
CA PRO A 60 0.50 2.85 21.89
C PRO A 60 -0.91 2.44 21.46
N GLN A 61 -1.68 3.34 20.85
CA GLN A 61 -3.04 3.01 20.37
C GLN A 61 -2.96 2.00 19.22
N PHE A 62 -2.00 2.16 18.29
CA PHE A 62 -1.77 1.19 17.22
C PHE A 62 -1.28 -0.13 17.79
N GLN A 63 -0.24 -0.12 18.64
CA GLN A 63 0.37 -1.33 19.20
C GLN A 63 -0.62 -2.15 20.05
N LYS A 64 -1.54 -1.49 20.76
CA LYS A 64 -2.58 -2.14 21.57
C LYS A 64 -3.88 -2.41 20.81
N SER A 65 -3.96 -2.04 19.54
CA SER A 65 -5.16 -2.25 18.73
C SER A 65 -5.42 -3.74 18.48
N ARG A 66 -6.67 -4.11 18.21
CA ARG A 66 -7.02 -5.48 17.83
C ARG A 66 -6.35 -5.95 16.54
N HIS A 67 -5.89 -5.04 15.72
CA HIS A 67 -5.11 -5.36 14.51
C HIS A 67 -3.68 -5.83 14.84
N ARG A 68 -3.13 -5.46 16.01
CA ARG A 68 -1.80 -5.86 16.47
C ARG A 68 -1.82 -6.85 17.62
N THR A 69 -2.92 -6.92 18.39
CA THR A 69 -3.04 -7.78 19.57
C THR A 69 -4.38 -8.51 19.53
N ASN A 70 -4.45 -9.65 18.87
CA ASN A 70 -5.64 -10.48 18.85
C ASN A 70 -5.31 -11.94 19.15
N THR A 71 -6.34 -12.70 19.52
CA THR A 71 -6.22 -14.12 19.89
C THR A 71 -6.27 -15.07 18.71
N VAL A 72 -6.58 -14.56 17.49
CA VAL A 72 -6.68 -15.39 16.28
C VAL A 72 -5.36 -15.47 15.51
N GLY A 73 -4.32 -14.73 15.93
CA GLY A 73 -3.00 -14.80 15.36
C GLY A 73 -2.81 -14.04 14.02
N VAL A 74 -3.81 -13.32 13.54
CA VAL A 74 -3.73 -12.50 12.33
C VAL A 74 -3.29 -11.09 12.70
N LEU A 75 -2.05 -10.73 12.40
CA LEU A 75 -1.51 -9.40 12.68
C LEU A 75 -1.47 -8.58 11.39
N ALA A 76 -2.18 -7.45 11.39
CA ALA A 76 -2.16 -6.54 10.25
C ALA A 76 -0.87 -5.70 10.27
N GLY A 77 -0.14 -5.72 9.16
CA GLY A 77 1.00 -4.84 8.91
C GLY A 77 0.60 -3.48 8.35
N CYS A 78 1.59 -2.62 8.13
CA CYS A 78 1.37 -1.29 7.56
C CYS A 78 0.74 -1.39 6.16
N SER A 79 1.28 -2.25 5.31
CA SER A 79 0.82 -2.45 3.93
C SER A 79 -0.60 -3.00 3.84
N ASP A 80 -1.05 -3.81 4.81
CA ASP A 80 -2.40 -4.38 4.79
C ASP A 80 -3.49 -3.31 4.82
N CYS A 81 -3.19 -2.14 5.41
CA CYS A 81 -4.11 -1.01 5.48
C CYS A 81 -3.82 0.05 4.42
N HIS A 82 -2.55 0.25 4.04
CA HIS A 82 -2.10 1.38 3.22
C HIS A 82 -1.89 1.05 1.74
N ILE A 83 -1.65 -0.22 1.39
CA ILE A 83 -1.35 -0.64 0.02
C ILE A 83 -2.49 -1.50 -0.53
N PRO A 84 -3.24 -1.04 -1.54
CA PRO A 84 -4.22 -1.87 -2.24
C PRO A 84 -3.49 -2.99 -3.02
N THR A 85 -3.82 -4.24 -2.74
CA THR A 85 -3.17 -5.41 -3.39
C THR A 85 -4.17 -6.28 -4.17
N ASP A 86 -5.36 -5.78 -4.41
CA ASP A 86 -6.40 -6.41 -5.22
C ASP A 86 -6.09 -6.36 -6.73
N ASN A 87 -5.20 -5.46 -7.14
CA ASN A 87 -4.76 -5.29 -8.51
C ASN A 87 -3.27 -4.98 -8.55
N TRP A 88 -2.49 -5.83 -9.24
CA TRP A 88 -1.03 -5.70 -9.36
C TRP A 88 -0.58 -4.33 -9.92
N PHE A 89 -1.30 -3.78 -10.90
CA PHE A 89 -0.96 -2.46 -11.45
C PHE A 89 -1.16 -1.35 -10.43
N ILE A 90 -2.26 -1.39 -9.66
CA ILE A 90 -2.54 -0.41 -8.60
C ILE A 90 -1.54 -0.55 -7.47
N GLU A 91 -1.21 -1.77 -7.07
CA GLU A 91 -0.19 -2.05 -6.07
C GLU A 91 1.16 -1.47 -6.48
N THR A 92 1.66 -1.84 -7.67
CA THR A 92 2.95 -1.37 -8.20
C THR A 92 2.96 0.16 -8.37
N TYR A 93 1.88 0.74 -8.89
CA TYR A 93 1.74 2.19 -9.01
C TYR A 93 1.78 2.87 -7.64
N THR A 94 1.10 2.32 -6.65
CA THR A 94 1.08 2.85 -5.28
C THR A 94 2.47 2.82 -4.66
N HIS A 95 3.20 1.71 -4.76
CA HIS A 95 4.58 1.61 -4.29
C HIS A 95 5.48 2.63 -4.96
N LEU A 96 5.40 2.75 -6.28
CA LEU A 96 6.27 3.65 -7.03
C LEU A 96 5.96 5.12 -6.71
N VAL A 97 4.72 5.54 -6.88
CA VAL A 97 4.34 6.96 -6.79
C VAL A 97 4.29 7.43 -5.33
N SER A 98 3.65 6.68 -4.44
CA SER A 98 3.60 7.05 -3.03
C SER A 98 4.97 6.90 -2.38
N GLY A 99 5.71 5.81 -2.67
CA GLY A 99 7.03 5.59 -2.13
C GLY A 99 8.02 6.69 -2.51
N ILE A 100 8.08 7.09 -3.77
CA ILE A 100 8.96 8.21 -4.21
C ILE A 100 8.56 9.51 -3.50
N ARG A 101 7.26 9.82 -3.45
CA ARG A 101 6.77 11.02 -2.80
C ARG A 101 7.09 11.04 -1.30
N ASP A 102 6.92 9.91 -0.64
CA ASP A 102 7.15 9.78 0.81
C ASP A 102 8.66 9.88 1.14
N VAL A 103 9.53 9.29 0.32
CA VAL A 103 10.99 9.46 0.45
C VAL A 103 11.40 10.92 0.26
N ILE A 104 10.85 11.61 -0.73
CA ILE A 104 11.11 13.03 -0.94
C ILE A 104 10.63 13.85 0.27
N ALA A 105 9.41 13.59 0.74
CA ALA A 105 8.84 14.28 1.90
C ALA A 105 9.66 14.06 3.17
N GLU A 106 10.12 12.83 3.42
CA GLU A 106 10.99 12.49 4.56
C GLU A 106 12.32 13.24 4.51
N LYS A 107 12.91 13.37 3.32
CA LYS A 107 14.20 14.07 3.12
C LYS A 107 14.09 15.60 3.18
N THR A 108 12.97 16.16 2.71
CA THR A 108 12.80 17.62 2.57
C THR A 108 11.91 18.23 3.64
N GLY A 109 11.09 17.43 4.31
CA GLY A 109 10.05 17.90 5.24
C GLY A 109 10.54 18.30 6.61
N ASN A 110 11.83 18.08 6.95
CA ASN A 110 12.40 18.35 8.27
C ASN A 110 11.59 17.76 9.44
N PHE A 111 11.04 16.57 9.25
CA PHE A 111 10.20 15.90 10.24
C PHE A 111 10.91 15.44 11.51
N SER A 112 12.25 15.50 11.53
CA SER A 112 13.05 15.35 12.75
C SER A 112 12.80 16.46 13.76
N ASN A 113 12.32 17.63 13.31
CA ASN A 113 11.90 18.71 14.19
C ASN A 113 10.50 18.40 14.76
N PRO A 114 10.35 18.24 16.10
CA PRO A 114 9.06 17.90 16.71
C PRO A 114 7.96 18.94 16.44
N ALA A 115 8.30 20.22 16.31
CA ALA A 115 7.31 21.26 16.02
C ALA A 115 6.75 21.11 14.59
N VAL A 116 7.63 20.85 13.62
CA VAL A 116 7.24 20.59 12.23
C VAL A 116 6.40 19.31 12.13
N TRP A 117 6.85 18.22 12.78
CA TRP A 117 6.12 16.98 12.84
C TRP A 117 4.71 17.16 13.44
N ASN A 118 4.62 17.82 14.60
CA ASN A 118 3.33 18.03 15.26
C ASN A 118 2.35 18.88 14.44
N ALA A 119 2.84 19.85 13.68
CA ALA A 119 2.02 20.65 12.78
C ALA A 119 1.52 19.84 11.57
N ARG A 120 2.38 19.00 11.00
CA ARG A 120 2.10 18.29 9.74
C ARG A 120 1.35 16.96 9.91
N ARG A 121 1.52 16.25 11.01
CA ARG A 121 0.96 14.90 11.21
C ARG A 121 -0.56 14.84 11.07
N ILE A 122 -1.27 15.90 11.44
CA ILE A 122 -2.74 15.96 11.32
C ILE A 122 -3.15 15.99 9.85
N GLU A 123 -2.46 16.81 9.06
CA GLU A 123 -2.68 16.90 7.61
C GLU A 123 -2.33 15.58 6.92
N LEU A 124 -1.19 14.99 7.25
CA LEU A 124 -0.76 13.70 6.70
C LEU A 124 -1.76 12.58 7.04
N ALA A 125 -2.26 12.56 8.27
CA ALA A 125 -3.31 11.61 8.66
C ALA A 125 -4.62 11.84 7.89
N LYS A 126 -4.98 13.09 7.58
CA LYS A 126 -6.13 13.41 6.73
C LYS A 126 -5.91 12.90 5.31
N ILE A 127 -4.75 13.16 4.72
CA ILE A 127 -4.38 12.68 3.37
C ILE A 127 -4.49 11.17 3.30
N SER A 128 -3.95 10.45 4.28
CA SER A 128 -4.02 8.98 4.33
C SER A 128 -5.47 8.48 4.38
N ARG A 129 -6.32 9.07 5.22
CA ARG A 129 -7.75 8.71 5.25
C ARG A 129 -8.47 9.03 3.93
N ASP A 130 -8.15 10.14 3.30
CA ASP A 130 -8.74 10.52 2.01
C ASP A 130 -8.34 9.55 0.89
N ILE A 131 -7.12 9.00 0.93
CA ILE A 131 -6.69 7.92 0.03
C ILE A 131 -7.53 6.67 0.28
N MET A 132 -7.70 6.24 1.52
CA MET A 132 -8.52 5.07 1.88
C MET A 132 -10.00 5.25 1.50
N ARG A 133 -10.55 6.46 1.61
CA ARG A 133 -11.90 6.80 1.14
C ARG A 133 -12.03 6.64 -0.36
N ARG A 134 -11.10 7.22 -1.13
CA ARG A 134 -11.11 7.10 -2.60
C ARG A 134 -10.99 5.66 -3.08
N ASN A 135 -10.32 4.82 -2.33
CA ASN A 135 -10.20 3.38 -2.61
C ASN A 135 -11.39 2.57 -2.01
N HIS A 136 -12.46 3.25 -1.54
CA HIS A 136 -13.64 2.60 -0.96
C HIS A 136 -13.33 1.59 0.17
N GLY A 137 -12.22 1.79 0.89
CA GLY A 137 -11.78 0.90 1.96
C GLY A 137 -11.44 -0.52 1.50
N VAL A 138 -10.99 -0.69 0.25
CA VAL A 138 -10.66 -2.01 -0.32
C VAL A 138 -9.68 -2.78 0.56
N THR A 139 -8.71 -2.11 1.15
CA THR A 139 -7.73 -2.72 2.06
C THR A 139 -8.36 -3.31 3.33
N CYS A 140 -9.37 -2.65 3.89
CA CYS A 140 -10.11 -3.17 5.04
C CYS A 140 -10.96 -4.40 4.66
N ARG A 141 -11.56 -4.35 3.47
CA ARG A 141 -12.47 -5.40 2.96
C ARG A 141 -11.75 -6.70 2.59
N LYS A 142 -10.42 -6.71 2.52
CA LYS A 142 -9.63 -7.95 2.36
C LYS A 142 -9.81 -8.93 3.52
N CYS A 143 -10.02 -8.41 4.74
CA CYS A 143 -10.18 -9.21 5.94
C CYS A 143 -11.59 -9.07 6.55
N HIS A 144 -12.27 -7.96 6.28
CA HIS A 144 -13.58 -7.65 6.85
C HIS A 144 -14.69 -7.75 5.81
N GLU A 145 -15.48 -8.82 5.89
CA GLU A 145 -16.75 -8.91 5.16
C GLU A 145 -17.81 -8.09 5.91
N VAL A 146 -18.32 -7.03 5.27
CA VAL A 146 -19.24 -6.07 5.92
C VAL A 146 -20.50 -6.75 6.45
N SER A 147 -21.04 -7.72 5.72
CA SER A 147 -22.23 -8.49 6.11
C SER A 147 -22.00 -9.38 7.32
N ALA A 148 -20.75 -9.78 7.59
CA ALA A 148 -20.36 -10.63 8.71
C ALA A 148 -19.95 -9.85 9.97
N ILE A 149 -19.80 -8.52 9.88
CA ILE A 149 -19.41 -7.71 11.03
C ILE A 149 -20.57 -7.60 12.02
N ARG A 150 -20.35 -8.12 13.21
CA ARG A 150 -21.30 -7.95 14.32
C ARG A 150 -21.18 -6.53 14.88
N ALA A 151 -22.24 -5.76 14.74
CA ALA A 151 -22.34 -4.39 15.20
C ALA A 151 -23.75 -4.11 15.72
N PRO A 152 -23.96 -3.04 16.50
CA PRO A 152 -25.30 -2.57 16.82
C PRO A 152 -26.15 -2.37 15.54
N VAL A 153 -27.44 -2.62 15.64
CA VAL A 153 -28.38 -2.52 14.52
C VAL A 153 -28.24 -1.16 13.84
N GLY A 154 -28.05 -1.16 12.53
CA GLY A 154 -27.94 0.05 11.71
C GLY A 154 -26.59 0.75 11.71
N ALA A 155 -25.62 0.36 12.57
CA ALA A 155 -24.32 1.05 12.64
C ALA A 155 -23.53 1.01 11.33
N HIS A 156 -23.63 -0.06 10.55
CA HIS A 156 -22.95 -0.22 9.27
C HIS A 156 -23.86 -0.03 8.04
N ALA A 157 -25.10 0.43 8.22
CA ALA A 157 -26.00 0.72 7.11
C ALA A 157 -25.41 1.71 6.08
N PRO A 158 -24.73 2.81 6.47
CA PRO A 158 -24.10 3.72 5.52
C PRO A 158 -22.97 3.09 4.69
N LEU A 159 -22.27 2.08 5.24
CA LEU A 159 -21.26 1.31 4.50
C LEU A 159 -21.89 0.44 3.40
N ALA A 160 -23.01 -0.22 3.72
CA ALA A 160 -23.75 -1.05 2.76
C ALA A 160 -24.33 -0.20 1.62
N GLN A 161 -24.67 1.05 1.87
CA GLN A 161 -25.19 2.01 0.91
C GLN A 161 -24.07 2.75 0.12
N GLY A 162 -22.81 2.50 0.41
CA GLY A 162 -21.67 3.16 -0.24
C GLY A 162 -21.49 4.64 0.13
N GLN A 163 -22.20 5.12 1.16
CA GLN A 163 -22.18 6.53 1.60
C GLN A 163 -20.94 6.87 2.45
N MET A 164 -20.39 5.87 3.12
CA MET A 164 -19.25 6.02 4.02
C MET A 164 -18.25 4.87 3.82
N THR A 165 -17.06 5.04 4.35
CA THR A 165 -16.03 4.01 4.43
C THR A 165 -15.66 3.72 5.87
N CYS A 166 -14.91 2.64 6.11
CA CYS A 166 -14.51 2.23 7.47
C CYS A 166 -13.78 3.34 8.22
N VAL A 167 -12.94 4.11 7.53
CA VAL A 167 -12.11 5.17 8.13
C VAL A 167 -12.88 6.45 8.47
N ASP A 168 -14.16 6.53 8.13
CA ASP A 168 -15.00 7.68 8.52
C ASP A 168 -15.39 7.60 10.01
N CYS A 169 -15.46 6.38 10.55
CA CYS A 169 -15.79 6.13 11.94
C CYS A 169 -14.65 5.46 12.73
N HIS A 170 -13.79 4.69 12.06
CA HIS A 170 -12.71 3.94 12.71
C HIS A 170 -11.36 4.60 12.50
N SER A 171 -10.60 4.76 13.58
CA SER A 171 -9.22 5.23 13.57
C SER A 171 -8.34 4.20 14.26
N VAL A 172 -7.27 3.77 13.58
CA VAL A 172 -6.30 2.80 14.11
C VAL A 172 -5.10 3.50 14.72
N HIS A 173 -4.72 4.66 14.17
CA HIS A 173 -3.68 5.52 14.74
C HIS A 173 -4.30 6.64 15.56
N ALA A 174 -3.75 6.88 16.75
CA ALA A 174 -4.19 8.00 17.57
C ALA A 174 -4.13 9.30 16.76
N GLN A 175 -5.26 9.96 16.67
CA GLN A 175 -5.22 11.39 16.45
C GLN A 175 -4.52 12.03 17.64
N PRO A 176 -3.70 13.07 17.46
CA PRO A 176 -3.28 13.85 18.61
C PRO A 176 -4.53 14.25 19.36
N ALA A 177 -4.54 14.04 20.68
CA ALA A 177 -5.58 14.61 21.51
C ALA A 177 -5.74 16.06 21.05
N ALA A 178 -6.97 16.44 20.71
CA ALA A 178 -7.26 17.85 20.46
C ALA A 178 -6.64 18.59 21.63
N ALA A 179 -5.75 19.58 21.34
CA ALA A 179 -5.15 20.37 22.39
C ALA A 179 -6.31 20.84 23.27
N SER A 180 -6.34 20.37 24.52
CA SER A 180 -7.31 20.83 25.49
C SER A 180 -7.13 22.33 25.50
N LYS A 181 -8.16 23.04 25.03
CA LYS A 181 -8.21 24.50 25.20
C LYS A 181 -8.12 24.73 26.68
N GLN A 182 -6.92 25.11 27.16
CA GLN A 182 -6.74 25.72 28.45
C GLN A 182 -7.31 27.13 28.40
#